data_2661f0f7e3a2655d42025b4b72b12cdb
#
_entry.id   2661f0f7e3a2655d42025b4b72b12cdb
#
_cell.length_a   1.000
_cell.length_b   1.000
_cell.length_c   1.000
_cell.angle_alpha   90.00
_cell.angle_beta   90.00
_cell.angle_gamma   90.00
#
_symmetry.space_group_name_H-M   'P 1'
#
loop_
_entity.id
_entity.type
_entity.pdbx_description
1 polymer ?
#
loop_
_entity_poly.entity_id
_entity_poly.type
_entity_poly.pdbx_seq_one_letter_code
_entity_poly.pdbx_strand_id
1 'polypeptide(L)'
;MKIYLVGGAVRDQLLGRPILERDYVVVGATPEQMQQLGYQQVGKDFPVFLHPESKDEHALARTERKQGQGYTGFICDFAPSITLEEDLMRRDLTVNAIAQDEDGTLIDPYHGQQDLNARVLRHVSDAFGEDPLRVLRVARFAARYHHLGFTIAPQTQALMQRMVDNGELATLTKERVWQEIEKSLKDGAIEVFSEVLASLSALSLVMPWQDTWTSDDSQRLKTCTSKLDKQDDDYLLTSFALWQHRAQLNDYNLEQDFKIPKAYCEALRDLQTALPLLHSTDWQAHTVMQLFSALDAWRRPQRLTLMCKAARTFSDKLAQRCDLLAQAHQLGAKVNAREVIALGFKGPQIKTEMDKLKTQAISALFED
;
A
#
# COMPACT_ATOMS: atom_id res chain seq x y z
N MET A 1 6.08 -27.36 26.31
CA MET A 1 5.78 -26.12 25.56
C MET A 1 7.07 -25.33 25.44
N LYS A 2 7.38 -24.85 24.22
CA LYS A 2 8.50 -23.93 23.95
C LYS A 2 7.98 -22.76 23.11
N ILE A 3 8.53 -21.57 23.34
CA ILE A 3 8.11 -20.34 22.66
C ILE A 3 9.31 -19.76 21.91
N TYR A 4 9.12 -19.39 20.67
CA TYR A 4 10.17 -18.86 19.82
C TYR A 4 9.73 -17.54 19.17
N LEU A 5 10.57 -16.52 19.25
CA LEU A 5 10.40 -15.33 18.41
C LEU A 5 10.69 -15.72 16.95
N VAL A 6 9.87 -15.27 15.99
CA VAL A 6 9.98 -15.75 14.60
C VAL A 6 9.77 -14.65 13.57
N GLY A 7 10.17 -14.94 12.35
CA GLY A 7 9.76 -14.17 11.17
C GLY A 7 10.35 -12.78 11.10
N GLY A 8 9.47 -11.79 10.93
CA GLY A 8 9.83 -10.39 10.71
C GLY A 8 10.71 -9.79 11.81
N ALA A 9 10.41 -10.11 13.06
CA ALA A 9 11.17 -9.62 14.22
C ALA A 9 12.62 -10.09 14.22
N VAL A 10 12.85 -11.40 14.01
CA VAL A 10 14.19 -11.98 13.95
C VAL A 10 14.99 -11.43 12.76
N ARG A 11 14.35 -11.39 11.58
CA ARG A 11 14.95 -10.80 10.38
C ARG A 11 15.36 -9.35 10.59
N ASP A 12 14.46 -8.51 11.12
CA ASP A 12 14.72 -7.07 11.27
C ASP A 12 15.80 -6.84 12.36
N GLN A 13 15.82 -7.66 13.42
CA GLN A 13 16.89 -7.67 14.42
C GLN A 13 18.26 -7.97 13.77
N LEU A 14 18.35 -9.02 12.95
CA LEU A 14 19.59 -9.40 12.26
C LEU A 14 20.04 -8.36 11.22
N LEU A 15 19.12 -7.58 10.67
CA LEU A 15 19.40 -6.45 9.78
C LEU A 15 19.72 -5.15 10.54
N GLY A 16 19.71 -5.14 11.88
CA GLY A 16 19.90 -3.93 12.69
C GLY A 16 18.78 -2.90 12.53
N ARG A 17 17.56 -3.34 12.20
CA ARG A 17 16.39 -2.50 11.99
C ARG A 17 15.49 -2.49 13.24
N PRO A 18 14.70 -1.44 13.43
CA PRO A 18 13.68 -1.42 14.49
C PRO A 18 12.69 -2.58 14.34
N ILE A 19 12.42 -3.29 15.43
CA ILE A 19 11.38 -4.30 15.51
C ILE A 19 10.07 -3.57 15.82
N LEU A 20 9.11 -3.63 14.90
CA LEU A 20 7.81 -2.97 15.06
C LEU A 20 6.78 -3.92 15.69
N GLU A 21 6.81 -5.20 15.32
CA GLU A 21 5.87 -6.23 15.76
C GLU A 21 6.67 -7.47 16.16
N ARG A 22 6.20 -8.19 17.17
CA ARG A 22 6.80 -9.45 17.62
C ARG A 22 5.79 -10.57 17.49
N ASP A 23 6.13 -11.53 16.63
CA ASP A 23 5.35 -12.75 16.43
C ASP A 23 6.09 -13.93 17.08
N TYR A 24 5.35 -14.74 17.80
CA TYR A 24 5.89 -15.93 18.44
C TYR A 24 5.21 -17.20 17.92
N VAL A 25 6.01 -18.27 17.83
CA VAL A 25 5.51 -19.63 17.61
C VAL A 25 5.62 -20.42 18.89
N VAL A 26 4.54 -21.09 19.24
CA VAL A 26 4.44 -21.96 20.42
C VAL A 26 4.40 -23.42 19.96
N VAL A 27 5.39 -24.19 20.33
CA VAL A 27 5.54 -25.63 20.03
C VAL A 27 5.15 -26.47 21.24
N GLY A 28 4.39 -27.52 21.03
CA GLY A 28 4.06 -28.50 22.08
C GLY A 28 2.99 -27.99 23.06
N ALA A 29 2.07 -27.15 22.63
CA ALA A 29 0.93 -26.71 23.42
C ALA A 29 -0.39 -26.93 22.68
N THR A 30 -1.48 -26.98 23.46
CA THR A 30 -2.86 -26.98 22.92
C THR A 30 -3.54 -25.63 23.14
N PRO A 31 -4.63 -25.32 22.42
CA PRO A 31 -5.41 -24.10 22.65
C PRO A 31 -5.88 -23.95 24.11
N GLU A 32 -6.30 -25.04 24.73
CA GLU A 32 -6.77 -25.06 26.12
C GLU A 32 -5.64 -24.71 27.10
N GLN A 33 -4.43 -25.21 26.85
CA GLN A 33 -3.26 -24.87 27.66
C GLN A 33 -2.90 -23.38 27.54
N MET A 34 -2.97 -22.80 26.34
CA MET A 34 -2.75 -21.37 26.12
C MET A 34 -3.77 -20.53 26.90
N GLN A 35 -5.04 -20.91 26.83
CA GLN A 35 -6.11 -20.21 27.55
C GLN A 35 -5.94 -20.32 29.08
N GLN A 36 -5.54 -21.48 29.60
CA GLN A 36 -5.24 -21.67 31.03
C GLN A 36 -4.09 -20.78 31.51
N LEU A 37 -3.14 -20.47 30.64
CA LEU A 37 -2.03 -19.55 30.92
C LEU A 37 -2.43 -18.07 30.76
N GLY A 38 -3.70 -17.77 30.49
CA GLY A 38 -4.23 -16.42 30.39
C GLY A 38 -4.10 -15.77 29.01
N TYR A 39 -3.67 -16.51 28.00
CA TYR A 39 -3.63 -16.02 26.63
C TYR A 39 -5.06 -15.89 26.06
N GLN A 40 -5.31 -14.80 25.32
CA GLN A 40 -6.60 -14.55 24.69
C GLN A 40 -6.57 -15.01 23.23
N GLN A 41 -7.38 -15.98 22.87
CA GLN A 41 -7.50 -16.43 21.50
C GLN A 41 -8.15 -15.35 20.63
N VAL A 42 -7.52 -15.05 19.47
CA VAL A 42 -7.99 -14.18 18.42
C VAL A 42 -8.03 -14.96 17.10
N GLY A 43 -9.06 -14.71 16.27
CA GLY A 43 -9.28 -15.49 15.04
C GLY A 43 -10.06 -16.78 15.25
N LYS A 44 -10.93 -17.09 14.29
CA LYS A 44 -11.81 -18.29 14.35
C LYS A 44 -11.14 -19.52 13.73
N ASP A 45 -10.37 -19.31 12.67
CA ASP A 45 -9.85 -20.39 11.82
C ASP A 45 -8.39 -20.75 12.15
N PHE A 46 -7.69 -19.91 12.91
CA PHE A 46 -6.29 -20.10 13.26
C PHE A 46 -6.08 -19.88 14.76
N PRO A 47 -5.35 -20.75 15.46
CA PRO A 47 -5.06 -20.61 16.88
C PRO A 47 -3.96 -19.59 17.11
N VAL A 48 -4.28 -18.30 16.96
CA VAL A 48 -3.45 -17.17 17.36
C VAL A 48 -3.95 -16.63 18.69
N PHE A 49 -3.04 -16.32 19.59
CA PHE A 49 -3.31 -15.88 20.95
C PHE A 49 -2.56 -14.60 21.24
N LEU A 50 -3.18 -13.68 21.97
CA LEU A 50 -2.53 -12.49 22.49
C LEU A 50 -1.96 -12.79 23.88
N HIS A 51 -0.71 -12.43 24.10
CA HIS A 51 -0.06 -12.53 25.40
C HIS A 51 -0.81 -11.67 26.43
N PRO A 52 -1.04 -12.15 27.66
CA PRO A 52 -1.87 -11.46 28.64
C PRO A 52 -1.42 -10.04 28.96
N GLU A 53 -0.11 -9.80 28.99
CA GLU A 53 0.49 -8.50 29.35
C GLU A 53 0.92 -7.71 28.10
N SER A 54 1.84 -8.24 27.28
CA SER A 54 2.43 -7.50 26.15
C SER A 54 1.50 -7.35 24.95
N LYS A 55 0.48 -8.20 24.82
CA LYS A 55 -0.43 -8.31 23.67
C LYS A 55 0.25 -8.76 22.38
N ASP A 56 1.49 -9.19 22.44
CA ASP A 56 2.16 -9.78 21.29
C ASP A 56 1.46 -11.06 20.81
N GLU A 57 1.52 -11.31 19.51
CA GLU A 57 0.87 -12.47 18.90
C GLU A 57 1.66 -13.75 19.10
N HIS A 58 0.99 -14.78 19.59
CA HIS A 58 1.52 -16.13 19.79
C HIS A 58 0.67 -17.12 18.99
N ALA A 59 1.24 -17.73 17.97
CA ALA A 59 0.57 -18.76 17.18
C ALA A 59 1.07 -20.15 17.56
N LEU A 60 0.16 -21.13 17.65
CA LEU A 60 0.61 -22.52 17.76
C LEU A 60 1.35 -22.93 16.49
N ALA A 61 2.42 -23.72 16.64
CA ALA A 61 3.08 -24.35 15.51
C ALA A 61 2.07 -25.13 14.68
N ARG A 62 2.13 -24.95 13.36
CA ARG A 62 1.13 -25.54 12.47
C ARG A 62 1.70 -25.94 11.13
N THR A 63 1.04 -26.90 10.51
CA THR A 63 1.18 -27.20 9.09
C THR A 63 -0.08 -26.76 8.35
N GLU A 64 0.09 -26.36 7.11
CA GLU A 64 -1.01 -25.96 6.23
C GLU A 64 -1.03 -26.94 5.04
N ARG A 65 -2.21 -27.46 4.69
CA ARG A 65 -2.39 -28.33 3.52
C ARG A 65 -3.51 -27.76 2.64
N LYS A 66 -3.25 -27.62 1.36
CA LYS A 66 -4.25 -27.20 0.40
C LYS A 66 -5.24 -28.32 0.15
N GLN A 67 -6.53 -28.09 0.41
CA GLN A 67 -7.62 -29.04 0.17
C GLN A 67 -8.76 -28.43 -0.66
N GLY A 68 -8.44 -27.58 -1.65
CA GLY A 68 -9.42 -26.92 -2.52
C GLY A 68 -8.82 -25.74 -3.28
N GLN A 69 -9.66 -25.02 -4.01
CA GLN A 69 -9.27 -23.78 -4.68
C GLN A 69 -9.55 -22.56 -3.79
N GLY A 70 -8.65 -21.58 -3.77
CA GLY A 70 -8.80 -20.31 -3.05
C GLY A 70 -8.41 -20.36 -1.58
N TYR A 71 -8.63 -19.23 -0.87
CA TYR A 71 -8.23 -19.01 0.53
C TYR A 71 -8.90 -19.92 1.55
N THR A 72 -10.14 -20.34 1.33
CA THR A 72 -10.90 -21.25 2.21
C THR A 72 -10.51 -22.73 2.04
N GLY A 73 -9.58 -23.03 1.15
CA GLY A 73 -9.14 -24.39 0.83
C GLY A 73 -7.95 -24.89 1.66
N PHE A 74 -7.55 -24.18 2.75
CA PHE A 74 -6.48 -24.65 3.64
C PHE A 74 -7.06 -25.34 4.88
N ILE A 75 -6.56 -26.53 5.16
CA ILE A 75 -6.71 -27.14 6.48
C ILE A 75 -5.43 -26.87 7.24
N CYS A 76 -5.58 -26.21 8.40
CA CYS A 76 -4.50 -26.05 9.34
C CYS A 76 -4.53 -27.16 10.38
N ASP A 77 -3.45 -27.90 10.48
CA ASP A 77 -3.19 -28.80 11.59
C ASP A 77 -2.26 -28.08 12.60
N PHE A 78 -2.63 -28.10 13.87
CA PHE A 78 -1.87 -27.48 14.97
C PHE A 78 -1.70 -28.46 16.13
N ALA A 79 -1.53 -29.75 15.83
CA ALA A 79 -1.24 -30.76 16.84
C ALA A 79 0.05 -30.44 17.64
N PRO A 80 0.10 -30.69 18.95
CA PRO A 80 1.31 -30.45 19.76
C PRO A 80 2.56 -31.18 19.29
N SER A 81 2.42 -32.16 18.41
CA SER A 81 3.52 -32.91 17.79
C SER A 81 4.21 -32.16 16.65
N ILE A 82 3.61 -31.07 16.15
CA ILE A 82 4.19 -30.28 15.06
C ILE A 82 5.42 -29.56 15.57
N THR A 83 6.53 -29.73 14.83
CA THR A 83 7.83 -29.19 15.17
C THR A 83 7.97 -27.73 14.73
N LEU A 84 8.95 -27.02 15.28
CA LEU A 84 9.30 -25.68 14.82
C LEU A 84 9.73 -25.67 13.35
N GLU A 85 10.48 -26.69 12.91
CA GLU A 85 10.97 -26.81 11.55
C GLU A 85 9.81 -26.94 10.53
N GLU A 86 8.78 -27.72 10.87
CA GLU A 86 7.57 -27.86 10.03
C GLU A 86 6.82 -26.53 9.93
N ASP A 87 6.72 -25.74 11.02
CA ASP A 87 6.11 -24.40 10.96
C ASP A 87 6.94 -23.45 10.11
N LEU A 88 8.27 -23.47 10.25
CA LEU A 88 9.16 -22.62 9.45
C LEU A 88 9.15 -22.99 7.97
N MET A 89 8.99 -24.29 7.63
CA MET A 89 8.98 -24.81 6.25
C MET A 89 7.83 -24.24 5.40
N ARG A 90 6.69 -23.99 5.99
CA ARG A 90 5.51 -23.45 5.28
C ARG A 90 5.57 -21.94 5.03
N ARG A 91 6.56 -21.22 5.56
CA ARG A 91 6.70 -19.77 5.41
C ARG A 91 7.07 -19.38 3.97
N ASP A 92 6.92 -18.11 3.66
CA ASP A 92 7.14 -17.58 2.30
C ASP A 92 8.61 -17.54 1.91
N LEU A 93 9.46 -16.93 2.73
CA LEU A 93 10.88 -16.67 2.44
C LEU A 93 11.78 -17.18 3.55
N THR A 94 12.99 -17.67 3.17
CA THR A 94 14.02 -18.13 4.12
C THR A 94 14.35 -17.07 5.17
N VAL A 95 14.45 -15.82 4.75
CA VAL A 95 14.69 -14.66 5.64
C VAL A 95 13.58 -14.43 6.68
N ASN A 96 12.41 -15.01 6.48
CA ASN A 96 11.26 -14.98 7.41
C ASN A 96 11.09 -16.32 8.15
N ALA A 97 11.94 -17.32 7.86
CA ALA A 97 11.88 -18.67 8.41
C ALA A 97 13.03 -18.91 9.40
N ILE A 98 13.41 -17.87 10.13
CA ILE A 98 14.38 -17.91 11.23
C ILE A 98 13.62 -17.75 12.53
N ALA A 99 13.97 -18.54 13.53
CA ALA A 99 13.45 -18.46 14.88
C ALA A 99 14.56 -18.12 15.89
N GLN A 100 14.19 -17.54 17.02
CA GLN A 100 15.08 -17.27 18.14
C GLN A 100 14.45 -17.80 19.42
N ASP A 101 15.23 -18.58 20.16
CA ASP A 101 14.86 -19.11 21.48
C ASP A 101 14.97 -18.01 22.56
N GLU A 102 14.48 -18.28 23.76
CA GLU A 102 14.49 -17.37 24.90
C GLU A 102 15.92 -16.99 25.35
N ASP A 103 16.88 -17.84 25.15
CA ASP A 103 18.31 -17.58 25.43
C ASP A 103 19.04 -16.79 24.32
N GLY A 104 18.31 -16.44 23.23
CA GLY A 104 18.86 -15.74 22.08
C GLY A 104 19.45 -16.63 20.99
N THR A 105 19.44 -17.96 21.15
CA THR A 105 19.94 -18.91 20.16
C THR A 105 19.09 -18.88 18.91
N LEU A 106 19.73 -18.74 17.73
CA LEU A 106 19.06 -18.75 16.44
C LEU A 106 18.87 -20.19 15.93
N ILE A 107 17.65 -20.47 15.46
CA ILE A 107 17.27 -21.74 14.84
C ILE A 107 16.90 -21.42 13.38
N ASP A 108 17.75 -21.88 12.46
CA ASP A 108 17.69 -21.51 11.05
C ASP A 108 17.87 -22.73 10.13
N PRO A 109 16.89 -23.64 10.08
CA PRO A 109 16.99 -24.87 9.28
C PRO A 109 17.00 -24.62 7.78
N TYR A 110 16.57 -23.45 7.32
CA TYR A 110 16.42 -23.10 5.90
C TYR A 110 17.42 -22.06 5.40
N HIS A 111 18.51 -21.83 6.17
CA HIS A 111 19.63 -20.95 5.80
C HIS A 111 19.23 -19.48 5.55
N GLY A 112 18.23 -18.99 6.27
CA GLY A 112 17.76 -17.61 6.18
C GLY A 112 18.82 -16.57 6.50
N GLN A 113 19.74 -16.85 7.46
CA GLN A 113 20.87 -15.99 7.77
C GLN A 113 21.85 -15.87 6.61
N GLN A 114 22.09 -16.96 5.88
CA GLN A 114 22.93 -16.95 4.68
C GLN A 114 22.29 -16.05 3.60
N ASP A 115 20.99 -16.19 3.35
CA ASP A 115 20.27 -15.36 2.40
C ASP A 115 20.16 -13.89 2.83
N LEU A 116 20.04 -13.61 4.14
CA LEU A 116 20.12 -12.24 4.67
C LEU A 116 21.48 -11.59 4.38
N ASN A 117 22.56 -12.31 4.62
CA ASN A 117 23.91 -11.81 4.36
C ASN A 117 24.17 -11.61 2.86
N ALA A 118 23.66 -12.52 2.02
CA ALA A 118 23.74 -12.45 0.57
C ALA A 118 22.76 -11.45 -0.06
N ARG A 119 21.84 -10.87 0.73
CA ARG A 119 20.76 -9.99 0.26
C ARG A 119 19.85 -10.66 -0.77
N VAL A 120 19.41 -11.89 -0.49
CA VAL A 120 18.60 -12.70 -1.39
C VAL A 120 17.23 -13.00 -0.78
N LEU A 121 16.18 -12.84 -1.57
CA LEU A 121 14.81 -13.26 -1.26
C LEU A 121 14.57 -14.62 -1.91
N ARG A 122 14.64 -15.68 -1.12
CA ARG A 122 14.47 -17.08 -1.55
C ARG A 122 13.25 -17.68 -0.87
N HIS A 123 12.41 -18.41 -1.61
CA HIS A 123 11.33 -19.21 -1.02
C HIS A 123 11.89 -20.36 -0.17
N VAL A 124 11.15 -20.75 0.87
CA VAL A 124 11.59 -21.78 1.81
C VAL A 124 11.52 -23.18 1.19
N SER A 125 10.38 -23.50 0.57
CA SER A 125 10.05 -24.84 0.06
C SER A 125 9.01 -24.76 -1.07
N ASP A 126 8.68 -25.91 -1.67
CA ASP A 126 7.61 -26.01 -2.69
C ASP A 126 6.23 -25.63 -2.14
N ALA A 127 6.02 -25.66 -0.81
CA ALA A 127 4.82 -25.14 -0.17
C ALA A 127 4.57 -23.64 -0.48
N PHE A 128 5.56 -22.93 -0.99
CA PHE A 128 5.38 -21.57 -1.51
C PHE A 128 4.26 -21.49 -2.55
N GLY A 129 4.14 -22.48 -3.45
CA GLY A 129 3.11 -22.57 -4.48
C GLY A 129 1.69 -22.77 -3.95
N GLU A 130 1.49 -23.03 -2.67
CA GLU A 130 0.15 -23.24 -2.12
C GLU A 130 -0.66 -21.96 -2.00
N ASP A 131 -0.02 -20.81 -1.77
CA ASP A 131 -0.70 -19.50 -1.65
C ASP A 131 -0.22 -18.51 -2.72
N PRO A 132 -1.05 -18.22 -3.75
CA PRO A 132 -0.70 -17.27 -4.80
C PRO A 132 -0.39 -15.85 -4.31
N LEU A 133 -0.86 -15.45 -3.12
CA LEU A 133 -0.53 -14.16 -2.54
C LEU A 133 0.96 -13.99 -2.29
N ARG A 134 1.69 -15.09 -2.13
CA ARG A 134 3.15 -15.06 -1.91
C ARG A 134 3.90 -14.39 -3.06
N VAL A 135 3.38 -14.43 -4.29
CA VAL A 135 3.93 -13.69 -5.43
C VAL A 135 3.91 -12.17 -5.13
N LEU A 136 2.78 -11.64 -4.67
CA LEU A 136 2.67 -10.22 -4.29
C LEU A 136 3.51 -9.90 -3.06
N ARG A 137 3.57 -10.82 -2.10
CA ARG A 137 4.40 -10.67 -0.89
C ARG A 137 5.88 -10.57 -1.23
N VAL A 138 6.40 -11.40 -2.15
CA VAL A 138 7.80 -11.32 -2.62
C VAL A 138 8.05 -9.99 -3.33
N ALA A 139 7.14 -9.54 -4.20
CA ALA A 139 7.23 -8.23 -4.84
C ALA A 139 7.29 -7.10 -3.80
N ARG A 140 6.46 -7.18 -2.75
CA ARG A 140 6.50 -6.22 -1.63
C ARG A 140 7.81 -6.29 -0.84
N PHE A 141 8.33 -7.47 -0.55
CA PHE A 141 9.62 -7.59 0.15
C PHE A 141 10.78 -7.09 -0.73
N ALA A 142 10.74 -7.31 -2.04
CA ALA A 142 11.69 -6.72 -2.97
C ALA A 142 11.65 -5.19 -2.90
N ALA A 143 10.45 -4.58 -2.90
CA ALA A 143 10.27 -3.15 -2.72
C ALA A 143 10.80 -2.67 -1.36
N ARG A 144 10.39 -3.32 -0.27
CA ARG A 144 10.76 -2.96 1.11
C ARG A 144 12.27 -2.96 1.34
N TYR A 145 12.98 -3.93 0.75
CA TYR A 145 14.43 -4.13 0.95
C TYR A 145 15.27 -3.71 -0.25
N HIS A 146 14.68 -3.08 -1.27
CA HIS A 146 15.40 -2.59 -2.44
C HIS A 146 16.60 -1.71 -2.06
N HIS A 147 16.40 -0.76 -1.13
CA HIS A 147 17.44 0.14 -0.65
C HIS A 147 18.60 -0.55 0.09
N LEU A 148 18.43 -1.82 0.50
CA LEU A 148 19.46 -2.64 1.10
C LEU A 148 20.15 -3.57 0.07
N GLY A 149 19.77 -3.50 -1.20
CA GLY A 149 20.35 -4.30 -2.27
C GLY A 149 19.82 -5.74 -2.36
N PHE A 150 18.65 -6.03 -1.81
CA PHE A 150 18.04 -7.35 -1.94
C PHE A 150 17.56 -7.64 -3.36
N THR A 151 17.79 -8.87 -3.80
CA THR A 151 17.36 -9.40 -5.10
C THR A 151 16.57 -10.69 -4.91
N ILE A 152 15.70 -11.01 -5.87
CA ILE A 152 14.92 -12.28 -5.84
C ILE A 152 15.81 -13.40 -6.40
N ALA A 153 15.86 -14.53 -5.69
CA ALA A 153 16.58 -15.71 -6.14
C ALA A 153 16.01 -16.22 -7.48
N PRO A 154 16.86 -16.64 -8.45
CA PRO A 154 16.37 -17.08 -9.76
C PRO A 154 15.35 -18.23 -9.69
N GLN A 155 15.53 -19.19 -8.78
CA GLN A 155 14.59 -20.29 -8.58
C GLN A 155 13.25 -19.82 -8.00
N THR A 156 13.24 -18.76 -7.16
CA THR A 156 12.02 -18.14 -6.64
C THR A 156 11.29 -17.40 -7.75
N GLN A 157 12.01 -16.65 -8.57
CA GLN A 157 11.44 -15.97 -9.73
C GLN A 157 10.83 -16.97 -10.72
N ALA A 158 11.51 -18.09 -11.00
CA ALA A 158 10.98 -19.15 -11.86
C ALA A 158 9.73 -19.82 -11.27
N LEU A 159 9.66 -19.99 -9.94
CA LEU A 159 8.46 -20.52 -9.26
C LEU A 159 7.30 -19.52 -9.36
N MET A 160 7.54 -18.24 -9.08
CA MET A 160 6.54 -17.18 -9.24
C MET A 160 6.00 -17.11 -10.67
N GLN A 161 6.89 -17.22 -11.68
CA GLN A 161 6.49 -17.24 -13.10
C GLN A 161 5.55 -18.41 -13.40
N ARG A 162 5.88 -19.63 -12.95
CA ARG A 162 5.00 -20.79 -13.14
C ARG A 162 3.61 -20.57 -12.51
N MET A 163 3.54 -19.97 -11.31
CA MET A 163 2.25 -19.67 -10.65
C MET A 163 1.43 -18.66 -11.46
N VAL A 164 2.08 -17.67 -12.05
CA VAL A 164 1.44 -16.68 -12.94
C VAL A 164 0.94 -17.37 -14.22
N ASP A 165 1.77 -18.16 -14.86
CA ASP A 165 1.44 -18.86 -16.11
C ASP A 165 0.30 -19.87 -15.93
N ASN A 166 0.20 -20.49 -14.73
CA ASN A 166 -0.90 -21.39 -14.36
C ASN A 166 -2.20 -20.63 -14.02
N GLY A 167 -2.21 -19.30 -14.04
CA GLY A 167 -3.39 -18.48 -13.71
C GLY A 167 -3.78 -18.46 -12.25
N GLU A 168 -2.88 -18.83 -11.34
CA GLU A 168 -3.20 -18.97 -9.91
C GLU A 168 -3.58 -17.62 -9.26
N LEU A 169 -3.05 -16.50 -9.75
CA LEU A 169 -3.35 -15.17 -9.24
C LEU A 169 -4.83 -14.76 -9.41
N ALA A 170 -5.54 -15.37 -10.36
CA ALA A 170 -6.97 -15.13 -10.55
C ALA A 170 -7.83 -15.59 -9.36
N THR A 171 -7.30 -16.45 -8.50
CA THR A 171 -8.00 -16.94 -7.30
C THR A 171 -7.90 -15.99 -6.10
N LEU A 172 -7.07 -14.94 -6.20
CA LEU A 172 -6.86 -13.98 -5.12
C LEU A 172 -8.08 -13.11 -4.90
N THR A 173 -8.48 -12.95 -3.63
CA THR A 173 -9.51 -11.97 -3.28
C THR A 173 -8.93 -10.55 -3.39
N LYS A 174 -9.77 -9.63 -3.82
CA LYS A 174 -9.34 -8.24 -4.06
C LYS A 174 -8.88 -7.55 -2.77
N GLU A 175 -9.46 -7.91 -1.64
CA GLU A 175 -9.06 -7.43 -0.31
C GLU A 175 -7.62 -7.82 0.03
N ARG A 176 -7.22 -9.08 -0.23
CA ARG A 176 -5.85 -9.54 0.01
C ARG A 176 -4.84 -8.84 -0.91
N VAL A 177 -5.21 -8.68 -2.19
CA VAL A 177 -4.41 -7.93 -3.17
C VAL A 177 -4.20 -6.49 -2.69
N TRP A 178 -5.29 -5.81 -2.31
CA TRP A 178 -5.21 -4.44 -1.81
C TRP A 178 -4.31 -4.30 -0.58
N GLN A 179 -4.42 -5.21 0.37
CA GLN A 179 -3.57 -5.20 1.58
C GLN A 179 -2.07 -5.25 1.25
N GLU A 180 -1.65 -6.04 0.27
CA GLU A 180 -0.24 -6.09 -0.14
C GLU A 180 0.18 -4.83 -0.90
N ILE A 181 -0.70 -4.25 -1.71
CA ILE A 181 -0.49 -2.96 -2.38
C ILE A 181 -0.32 -1.85 -1.34
N GLU A 182 -1.24 -1.72 -0.38
CA GLU A 182 -1.19 -0.68 0.65
C GLU A 182 0.07 -0.77 1.51
N LYS A 183 0.46 -2.00 1.90
CA LYS A 183 1.73 -2.24 2.59
C LYS A 183 2.93 -1.84 1.73
N SER A 184 2.89 -2.09 0.41
CA SER A 184 3.97 -1.70 -0.50
C SER A 184 4.08 -0.18 -0.64
N LEU A 185 2.96 0.55 -0.68
CA LEU A 185 2.93 2.01 -0.64
C LEU A 185 3.55 2.53 0.66
N LYS A 186 3.21 1.92 1.81
CA LYS A 186 3.77 2.27 3.12
C LYS A 186 5.28 2.01 3.20
N ASP A 187 5.76 0.93 2.60
CA ASP A 187 7.19 0.62 2.52
C ASP A 187 7.97 1.63 1.63
N GLY A 188 7.29 2.31 0.69
CA GLY A 188 7.80 3.51 0.01
C GLY A 188 8.65 3.28 -1.23
N ALA A 189 8.54 2.12 -1.88
CA ALA A 189 9.19 1.81 -3.16
C ALA A 189 8.23 1.02 -4.08
N ILE A 190 7.02 1.57 -4.27
CA ILE A 190 5.95 0.93 -5.05
C ILE A 190 6.33 0.72 -6.53
N GLU A 191 7.28 1.50 -7.05
CA GLU A 191 7.86 1.30 -8.37
C GLU A 191 8.53 -0.07 -8.49
N VAL A 192 9.28 -0.52 -7.48
CA VAL A 192 9.93 -1.84 -7.46
C VAL A 192 8.90 -2.96 -7.38
N PHE A 193 7.84 -2.79 -6.60
CA PHE A 193 6.71 -3.72 -6.59
C PHE A 193 6.12 -3.89 -8.00
N SER A 194 5.90 -2.77 -8.71
CA SER A 194 5.37 -2.77 -10.07
C SER A 194 6.33 -3.42 -11.06
N GLU A 195 7.64 -3.17 -10.95
CA GLU A 195 8.67 -3.78 -11.78
C GLU A 195 8.70 -5.30 -11.64
N VAL A 196 8.65 -5.81 -10.40
CA VAL A 196 8.63 -7.26 -10.15
C VAL A 196 7.39 -7.90 -10.76
N LEU A 197 6.20 -7.33 -10.55
CA LEU A 197 4.97 -7.88 -11.13
C LEU A 197 4.94 -7.77 -12.65
N ALA A 198 5.45 -6.67 -13.22
CA ALA A 198 5.54 -6.49 -14.67
C ALA A 198 6.51 -7.50 -15.31
N SER A 199 7.65 -7.77 -14.66
CA SER A 199 8.63 -8.76 -15.14
C SER A 199 8.06 -10.19 -15.21
N LEU A 200 7.01 -10.47 -14.44
CA LEU A 200 6.29 -11.74 -14.43
C LEU A 200 5.01 -11.71 -15.28
N SER A 201 4.71 -10.62 -15.98
CA SER A 201 3.42 -10.39 -16.64
C SER A 201 2.21 -10.49 -15.69
N ALA A 202 2.44 -10.26 -14.39
CA ALA A 202 1.44 -10.37 -13.32
C ALA A 202 0.72 -9.05 -13.02
N LEU A 203 1.27 -7.90 -13.45
CA LEU A 203 0.75 -6.59 -13.10
C LEU A 203 -0.69 -6.40 -13.58
N SER A 204 -0.98 -6.71 -14.85
CA SER A 204 -2.32 -6.62 -15.44
C SER A 204 -3.31 -7.63 -14.89
N LEU A 205 -2.84 -8.74 -14.29
CA LEU A 205 -3.73 -9.71 -13.63
C LEU A 205 -4.29 -9.19 -12.30
N VAL A 206 -3.52 -8.36 -11.61
CA VAL A 206 -3.94 -7.77 -10.31
C VAL A 206 -4.49 -6.35 -10.46
N MET A 207 -4.05 -5.62 -11.48
CA MET A 207 -4.47 -4.26 -11.83
C MET A 207 -4.73 -4.17 -13.35
N PRO A 208 -5.89 -4.61 -13.84
CA PRO A 208 -6.16 -4.76 -15.27
C PRO A 208 -6.21 -3.43 -16.04
N TRP A 209 -6.24 -2.30 -15.35
CA TRP A 209 -6.08 -0.97 -15.96
C TRP A 209 -4.62 -0.55 -16.16
N GLN A 210 -3.66 -1.43 -15.82
CA GLN A 210 -2.22 -1.17 -15.88
C GLN A 210 -1.55 -2.22 -16.79
N ASP A 211 -1.71 -2.07 -18.09
CA ASP A 211 -1.24 -3.07 -19.06
C ASP A 211 0.28 -3.13 -19.16
N THR A 212 0.96 -2.01 -18.99
CA THR A 212 2.41 -1.89 -19.16
C THR A 212 3.03 -1.11 -18.01
N TRP A 213 4.25 -1.49 -17.66
CA TRP A 213 5.10 -0.76 -16.73
C TRP A 213 6.52 -0.75 -17.27
N THR A 214 7.10 0.43 -17.41
CA THR A 214 8.43 0.61 -18.01
C THR A 214 9.42 1.17 -16.96
N SER A 215 10.71 1.10 -17.29
CA SER A 215 11.75 1.74 -16.47
C SER A 215 11.55 3.25 -16.34
N ASP A 216 11.00 3.89 -17.39
CA ASP A 216 10.67 5.32 -17.36
C ASP A 216 9.53 5.63 -16.37
N ASP A 217 8.54 4.72 -16.24
CA ASP A 217 7.46 4.87 -15.26
C ASP A 217 8.02 4.77 -13.84
N SER A 218 8.90 3.81 -13.59
CA SER A 218 9.62 3.66 -12.32
C SER A 218 10.44 4.90 -11.98
N GLN A 219 11.24 5.39 -12.90
CA GLN A 219 12.09 6.55 -12.67
C GLN A 219 11.28 7.82 -12.39
N ARG A 220 10.19 8.04 -13.15
CA ARG A 220 9.27 9.16 -12.91
C ARG A 220 8.61 9.06 -11.55
N LEU A 221 8.05 7.90 -11.22
CA LEU A 221 7.39 7.71 -9.94
C LEU A 221 8.36 7.92 -8.78
N LYS A 222 9.54 7.31 -8.83
CA LYS A 222 10.61 7.49 -7.84
C LYS A 222 10.99 8.96 -7.68
N THR A 223 11.12 9.71 -8.79
CA THR A 223 11.42 11.14 -8.75
C THR A 223 10.32 11.95 -8.07
N CYS A 224 9.04 11.62 -8.33
CA CYS A 224 7.91 12.28 -7.68
C CYS A 224 7.81 11.92 -6.20
N THR A 225 7.84 10.64 -5.87
CA THR A 225 7.68 10.18 -4.48
C THR A 225 8.84 10.57 -3.57
N SER A 226 10.06 10.74 -4.11
CA SER A 226 11.22 11.23 -3.35
C SER A 226 11.06 12.67 -2.81
N LYS A 227 10.13 13.44 -3.38
CA LYS A 227 9.79 14.81 -2.94
C LYS A 227 8.71 14.84 -1.86
N LEU A 228 8.13 13.69 -1.51
CA LEU A 228 7.10 13.58 -0.48
C LEU A 228 7.72 13.34 0.90
N ASP A 229 7.09 13.92 1.91
CA ASP A 229 7.40 13.60 3.31
C ASP A 229 6.67 12.31 3.70
N LYS A 230 7.42 11.28 4.09
CA LYS A 230 6.85 10.00 4.55
C LYS A 230 6.12 10.09 5.90
N GLN A 231 6.34 11.17 6.66
CA GLN A 231 5.65 11.42 7.92
C GLN A 231 4.31 12.18 7.72
N ASP A 232 4.03 12.64 6.49
CA ASP A 232 2.77 13.31 6.19
C ASP A 232 1.61 12.31 6.22
N ASP A 233 0.53 12.65 6.92
CA ASP A 233 -0.68 11.83 7.02
C ASP A 233 -1.28 11.47 5.63
N ASP A 234 -1.08 12.35 4.64
CA ASP A 234 -1.56 12.16 3.27
C ASP A 234 -0.56 11.40 2.37
N TYR A 235 0.59 10.95 2.90
CA TYR A 235 1.65 10.30 2.11
C TYR A 235 1.14 9.14 1.26
N LEU A 236 0.34 8.24 1.86
CA LEU A 236 -0.17 7.05 1.16
C LEU A 236 -1.13 7.43 0.03
N LEU A 237 -2.05 8.35 0.29
CA LEU A 237 -3.02 8.83 -0.70
C LEU A 237 -2.33 9.53 -1.86
N THR A 238 -1.34 10.37 -1.55
CA THR A 238 -0.55 11.10 -2.54
C THR A 238 0.30 10.14 -3.38
N SER A 239 0.96 9.18 -2.75
CA SER A 239 1.78 8.16 -3.44
C SER A 239 0.95 7.29 -4.35
N PHE A 240 -0.24 6.88 -3.92
CA PHE A 240 -1.17 6.12 -4.75
C PHE A 240 -1.65 6.93 -5.96
N ALA A 241 -2.04 8.19 -5.75
CA ALA A 241 -2.48 9.06 -6.83
C ALA A 241 -1.35 9.26 -7.86
N LEU A 242 -0.10 9.48 -7.42
CA LEU A 242 1.07 9.59 -8.29
C LEU A 242 1.36 8.29 -9.05
N TRP A 243 1.23 7.14 -8.39
CA TRP A 243 1.44 5.84 -9.01
C TRP A 243 0.41 5.55 -10.10
N GLN A 244 -0.86 5.90 -9.88
CA GLN A 244 -1.98 5.54 -10.75
C GLN A 244 -2.48 6.69 -11.65
N HIS A 245 -1.89 7.90 -11.62
CA HIS A 245 -2.44 9.07 -12.33
C HIS A 245 -2.60 8.89 -13.84
N ARG A 246 -1.85 7.97 -14.45
CA ARG A 246 -1.92 7.65 -15.89
C ARG A 246 -2.87 6.50 -16.22
N ALA A 247 -3.43 5.83 -15.21
CA ALA A 247 -4.33 4.71 -15.39
C ALA A 247 -5.61 5.14 -16.11
N GLN A 248 -6.01 4.34 -17.08
CA GLN A 248 -7.27 4.52 -17.81
C GLN A 248 -8.38 3.72 -17.12
N LEU A 249 -9.23 4.41 -16.35
CA LEU A 249 -10.17 3.79 -15.44
C LEU A 249 -11.62 3.75 -15.98
N ASN A 250 -11.84 4.03 -17.28
CA ASN A 250 -13.17 4.18 -17.84
C ASN A 250 -14.09 2.97 -17.60
N ASP A 251 -13.51 1.77 -17.55
CA ASP A 251 -14.22 0.50 -17.41
C ASP A 251 -14.11 -0.11 -16.01
N TYR A 252 -13.49 0.59 -15.04
CA TYR A 252 -13.19 0.02 -13.73
C TYR A 252 -13.71 0.88 -12.58
N ASN A 253 -14.44 0.26 -11.67
CA ASN A 253 -14.79 0.85 -10.38
C ASN A 253 -13.83 0.34 -9.30
N LEU A 254 -12.78 1.12 -9.01
CA LEU A 254 -11.72 0.72 -8.08
C LEU A 254 -12.25 0.40 -6.67
N GLU A 255 -13.26 1.13 -6.19
CA GLU A 255 -13.84 0.93 -4.85
C GLU A 255 -14.66 -0.36 -4.79
N GLN A 256 -15.52 -0.59 -5.76
CA GLN A 256 -16.44 -1.73 -5.74
C GLN A 256 -15.78 -3.01 -6.21
N ASP A 257 -15.01 -2.97 -7.31
CA ASP A 257 -14.49 -4.15 -7.98
C ASP A 257 -13.14 -4.61 -7.39
N PHE A 258 -12.34 -3.65 -6.85
CA PHE A 258 -10.98 -3.93 -6.36
C PHE A 258 -10.79 -3.65 -4.88
N LYS A 259 -11.85 -3.22 -4.18
CA LYS A 259 -11.83 -2.95 -2.73
C LYS A 259 -10.82 -1.89 -2.30
N ILE A 260 -10.46 -1.00 -3.23
CA ILE A 260 -9.59 0.14 -2.92
C ILE A 260 -10.40 1.16 -2.11
N PRO A 261 -9.94 1.61 -0.94
CA PRO A 261 -10.71 2.53 -0.12
C PRO A 261 -11.00 3.84 -0.83
N LYS A 262 -12.18 4.38 -0.58
CA LYS A 262 -12.72 5.58 -1.24
C LYS A 262 -11.75 6.76 -1.24
N ALA A 263 -11.01 6.96 -0.14
CA ALA A 263 -10.06 8.07 -0.04
C ALA A 263 -8.96 8.01 -1.11
N TYR A 264 -8.43 6.82 -1.41
CA TYR A 264 -7.45 6.62 -2.49
C TYR A 264 -8.06 6.90 -3.87
N CYS A 265 -9.29 6.42 -4.09
CA CYS A 265 -10.02 6.65 -5.35
C CYS A 265 -10.33 8.14 -5.58
N GLU A 266 -10.69 8.87 -4.52
CA GLU A 266 -10.92 10.31 -4.58
C GLU A 266 -9.62 11.07 -4.88
N ALA A 267 -8.52 10.74 -4.18
CA ALA A 267 -7.20 11.36 -4.41
C ALA A 267 -6.72 11.18 -5.85
N LEU A 268 -6.87 9.98 -6.40
CA LEU A 268 -6.53 9.70 -7.79
C LEU A 268 -7.38 10.50 -8.77
N ARG A 269 -8.70 10.48 -8.60
CA ARG A 269 -9.64 11.22 -9.46
C ARG A 269 -9.37 12.72 -9.44
N ASP A 270 -9.08 13.27 -8.26
CA ASP A 270 -8.77 14.68 -8.10
C ASP A 270 -7.51 15.08 -8.87
N LEU A 271 -6.47 14.27 -8.78
CA LEU A 271 -5.23 14.51 -9.52
C LEU A 271 -5.46 14.38 -11.04
N GLN A 272 -6.15 13.34 -11.49
CA GLN A 272 -6.47 13.14 -12.92
C GLN A 272 -7.32 14.28 -13.48
N THR A 273 -8.27 14.79 -12.71
CA THR A 273 -9.13 15.92 -13.09
C THR A 273 -8.35 17.24 -13.16
N ALA A 274 -7.44 17.44 -12.21
CA ALA A 274 -6.69 18.69 -12.11
C ALA A 274 -5.54 18.81 -13.12
N LEU A 275 -4.86 17.71 -13.46
CA LEU A 275 -3.66 17.76 -14.31
C LEU A 275 -3.88 18.43 -15.67
N PRO A 276 -4.94 18.15 -16.44
CA PRO A 276 -5.20 18.84 -17.70
C PRO A 276 -5.36 20.36 -17.51
N LEU A 277 -6.07 20.78 -16.47
CA LEU A 277 -6.27 22.19 -16.13
C LEU A 277 -4.94 22.84 -15.68
N LEU A 278 -4.18 22.13 -14.86
CA LEU A 278 -2.85 22.58 -14.41
C LEU A 278 -1.83 22.69 -15.56
N HIS A 279 -1.99 21.95 -16.64
CA HIS A 279 -1.15 22.03 -17.83
C HIS A 279 -1.69 23.02 -18.89
N SER A 280 -2.87 23.60 -18.68
CA SER A 280 -3.45 24.55 -19.62
C SER A 280 -2.49 25.71 -19.94
N THR A 281 -2.47 26.08 -21.22
CA THR A 281 -1.80 27.32 -21.67
C THR A 281 -2.59 28.55 -21.27
N ASP A 282 -3.91 28.41 -21.18
CA ASP A 282 -4.82 29.44 -20.70
C ASP A 282 -4.98 29.34 -19.18
N TRP A 283 -3.95 29.80 -18.45
CA TRP A 283 -3.93 29.77 -16.99
C TRP A 283 -4.39 31.11 -16.43
N GLN A 284 -5.70 31.25 -16.25
CA GLN A 284 -6.36 32.47 -15.79
C GLN A 284 -7.36 32.15 -14.66
N ALA A 285 -7.96 33.20 -14.10
CA ALA A 285 -8.92 33.10 -12.99
C ALA A 285 -10.06 32.12 -13.29
N HIS A 286 -10.58 32.09 -14.52
CA HIS A 286 -11.67 31.18 -14.89
C HIS A 286 -11.24 29.71 -14.89
N THR A 287 -10.04 29.37 -15.34
CA THR A 287 -9.47 28.02 -15.30
C THR A 287 -9.30 27.55 -13.86
N VAL A 288 -8.85 28.44 -12.98
CA VAL A 288 -8.73 28.17 -11.54
C VAL A 288 -10.10 27.93 -10.89
N MET A 289 -11.10 28.72 -11.26
CA MET A 289 -12.47 28.50 -10.76
C MET A 289 -13.08 27.18 -11.25
N GLN A 290 -12.79 26.78 -12.51
CA GLN A 290 -13.16 25.44 -13.01
C GLN A 290 -12.53 24.34 -12.17
N LEU A 291 -11.24 24.45 -11.86
CA LEU A 291 -10.53 23.50 -11.01
C LEU A 291 -11.14 23.45 -9.60
N PHE A 292 -11.39 24.58 -8.97
CA PHE A 292 -12.03 24.64 -7.65
C PHE A 292 -13.44 24.01 -7.65
N SER A 293 -14.19 24.23 -8.72
CA SER A 293 -15.53 23.62 -8.88
C SER A 293 -15.42 22.09 -9.04
N ALA A 294 -14.50 21.61 -9.87
CA ALA A 294 -14.29 20.18 -10.13
C ALA A 294 -13.86 19.42 -8.87
N LEU A 295 -13.04 20.05 -8.01
CA LEU A 295 -12.57 19.47 -6.75
C LEU A 295 -13.52 19.72 -5.57
N ASP A 296 -14.63 20.46 -5.75
CA ASP A 296 -15.46 20.97 -4.63
C ASP A 296 -14.61 21.68 -3.56
N ALA A 297 -13.60 22.45 -4.01
CA ALA A 297 -12.54 22.97 -3.15
C ALA A 297 -13.06 23.96 -2.08
N TRP A 298 -14.19 24.65 -2.34
CA TRP A 298 -14.79 25.56 -1.38
C TRP A 298 -15.41 24.87 -0.16
N ARG A 299 -15.90 23.66 -0.35
CA ARG A 299 -16.54 22.87 0.72
C ARG A 299 -15.58 21.86 1.34
N ARG A 300 -14.60 21.40 0.54
CA ARG A 300 -13.65 20.36 0.88
C ARG A 300 -12.21 20.80 0.53
N PRO A 301 -11.68 21.84 1.19
CA PRO A 301 -10.37 22.41 0.88
C PRO A 301 -9.22 21.39 0.98
N GLN A 302 -9.37 20.35 1.81
CA GLN A 302 -8.39 19.27 1.94
C GLN A 302 -8.16 18.52 0.61
N ARG A 303 -9.16 18.43 -0.29
CA ARG A 303 -8.99 17.81 -1.62
C ARG A 303 -8.03 18.63 -2.49
N LEU A 304 -8.16 19.96 -2.46
CA LEU A 304 -7.23 20.85 -3.15
C LEU A 304 -5.81 20.69 -2.58
N THR A 305 -5.66 20.66 -1.26
CA THR A 305 -4.37 20.50 -0.59
C THR A 305 -3.69 19.21 -0.98
N LEU A 306 -4.41 18.09 -0.92
CA LEU A 306 -3.87 16.77 -1.27
C LEU A 306 -3.49 16.69 -2.76
N MET A 307 -4.35 17.17 -3.64
CA MET A 307 -4.08 17.24 -5.07
C MET A 307 -2.81 18.09 -5.35
N CYS A 308 -2.65 19.23 -4.69
CA CYS A 308 -1.47 20.07 -4.82
C CYS A 308 -0.20 19.38 -4.28
N LYS A 309 -0.28 18.59 -3.19
CA LYS A 309 0.86 17.78 -2.70
C LYS A 309 1.37 16.84 -3.79
N ALA A 310 0.48 16.19 -4.54
CA ALA A 310 0.86 15.35 -5.66
C ALA A 310 1.37 16.17 -6.86
N ALA A 311 0.61 17.14 -7.32
CA ALA A 311 0.88 17.88 -8.56
C ALA A 311 2.21 18.62 -8.55
N ARG A 312 2.61 19.23 -7.43
CA ARG A 312 3.88 19.95 -7.30
C ARG A 312 5.11 19.07 -7.48
N THR A 313 4.98 17.75 -7.35
CA THR A 313 6.13 16.85 -7.53
C THR A 313 6.56 16.70 -8.98
N PHE A 314 5.68 16.97 -9.95
CA PHE A 314 5.95 16.77 -11.38
C PHE A 314 6.92 17.81 -11.96
N SER A 315 6.78 19.08 -11.58
CA SER A 315 7.64 20.16 -12.09
C SER A 315 7.54 21.45 -11.24
N ASP A 316 8.56 22.32 -11.36
CA ASP A 316 8.56 23.63 -10.69
C ASP A 316 7.40 24.51 -11.17
N LYS A 317 7.03 24.43 -12.46
CA LYS A 317 5.88 25.14 -13.00
C LYS A 317 4.58 24.72 -12.29
N LEU A 318 4.38 23.41 -12.06
CA LEU A 318 3.20 22.93 -11.35
C LEU A 318 3.25 23.26 -9.85
N ALA A 319 4.44 23.30 -9.25
CA ALA A 319 4.60 23.76 -7.88
C ALA A 319 4.17 25.23 -7.72
N GLN A 320 4.64 26.12 -8.62
CA GLN A 320 4.22 27.52 -8.63
C GLN A 320 2.71 27.69 -8.83
N ARG A 321 2.11 26.90 -9.75
CA ARG A 321 0.65 26.92 -9.95
C ARG A 321 -0.11 26.45 -8.72
N CYS A 322 0.38 25.44 -7.99
CA CYS A 322 -0.19 25.01 -6.72
C CYS A 322 -0.13 26.10 -5.64
N ASP A 323 0.97 26.89 -5.60
CA ASP A 323 1.09 28.00 -4.67
C ASP A 323 0.10 29.14 -5.01
N LEU A 324 -0.08 29.43 -6.30
CA LEU A 324 -1.12 30.36 -6.77
C LEU A 324 -2.53 29.86 -6.45
N LEU A 325 -2.80 28.56 -6.58
CA LEU A 325 -4.08 27.97 -6.18
C LEU A 325 -4.37 28.16 -4.69
N ALA A 326 -3.38 27.97 -3.84
CA ALA A 326 -3.53 28.19 -2.40
C ALA A 326 -3.87 29.66 -2.08
N GLN A 327 -3.17 30.61 -2.73
CA GLN A 327 -3.45 32.04 -2.60
C GLN A 327 -4.85 32.39 -3.14
N ALA A 328 -5.21 31.91 -4.32
CA ALA A 328 -6.51 32.14 -4.93
C ALA A 328 -7.65 31.57 -4.04
N HIS A 329 -7.46 30.39 -3.47
CA HIS A 329 -8.43 29.81 -2.56
C HIS A 329 -8.62 30.69 -1.30
N GLN A 330 -7.54 31.19 -0.72
CA GLN A 330 -7.59 32.08 0.45
C GLN A 330 -8.32 33.40 0.12
N LEU A 331 -8.07 34.00 -1.07
CA LEU A 331 -8.73 35.23 -1.49
C LEU A 331 -10.24 34.99 -1.76
N GLY A 332 -10.55 33.96 -2.54
CA GLY A 332 -11.94 33.63 -2.87
C GLY A 332 -12.78 33.21 -1.65
N ALA A 333 -12.15 32.61 -0.61
CA ALA A 333 -12.83 32.24 0.62
C ALA A 333 -13.31 33.47 1.44
N LYS A 334 -12.74 34.66 1.20
CA LYS A 334 -13.18 35.91 1.84
C LYS A 334 -14.52 36.42 1.30
N VAL A 335 -14.92 35.97 0.10
CA VAL A 335 -16.24 36.34 -0.49
C VAL A 335 -17.36 35.71 0.30
N ASN A 336 -18.21 36.55 0.91
CA ASN A 336 -19.21 36.11 1.86
C ASN A 336 -20.60 36.01 1.22
N ALA A 337 -21.26 34.88 1.35
CA ALA A 337 -22.62 34.68 0.86
C ALA A 337 -23.65 35.64 1.46
N ARG A 338 -23.45 36.12 2.70
CA ARG A 338 -24.33 37.09 3.34
C ARG A 338 -24.34 38.43 2.62
N GLU A 339 -23.19 38.86 2.09
CA GLU A 339 -23.09 40.10 1.31
C GLU A 339 -23.88 39.98 -0.01
N VAL A 340 -23.78 38.83 -0.69
CA VAL A 340 -24.53 38.56 -1.92
C VAL A 340 -26.02 38.53 -1.65
N ILE A 341 -26.48 37.95 -0.53
CA ILE A 341 -27.89 37.92 -0.13
C ILE A 341 -28.35 39.33 0.22
N ALA A 342 -27.53 40.15 0.88
CA ALA A 342 -27.85 41.54 1.21
C ALA A 342 -28.05 42.44 -0.06
N LEU A 343 -27.39 42.07 -1.17
CA LEU A 343 -27.59 42.70 -2.50
C LEU A 343 -28.87 42.27 -3.18
N GLY A 344 -29.71 41.42 -2.58
CA GLY A 344 -31.02 41.01 -3.07
C GLY A 344 -31.06 39.73 -3.90
N PHE A 345 -29.93 39.05 -4.09
CA PHE A 345 -29.87 37.78 -4.83
C PHE A 345 -30.55 36.63 -4.06
N LYS A 346 -31.25 35.74 -4.76
CA LYS A 346 -31.98 34.61 -4.16
C LYS A 346 -31.77 33.31 -4.93
N GLY A 347 -31.83 32.17 -4.20
CA GLY A 347 -31.78 30.84 -4.79
C GLY A 347 -30.51 30.61 -5.62
N PRO A 348 -30.63 30.07 -6.86
CA PRO A 348 -29.48 29.78 -7.72
C PRO A 348 -28.61 31.01 -8.07
N GLN A 349 -29.20 32.21 -8.08
CA GLN A 349 -28.52 33.46 -8.38
C GLN A 349 -27.38 33.74 -7.37
N ILE A 350 -27.55 33.31 -6.09
CA ILE A 350 -26.52 33.49 -5.07
C ILE A 350 -25.23 32.78 -5.51
N LYS A 351 -25.33 31.54 -6.00
CA LYS A 351 -24.16 30.79 -6.47
C LYS A 351 -23.48 31.49 -7.64
N THR A 352 -24.24 31.90 -8.64
CA THR A 352 -23.70 32.58 -9.81
C THR A 352 -22.96 33.88 -9.44
N GLU A 353 -23.55 34.70 -8.58
CA GLU A 353 -22.90 35.94 -8.14
C GLU A 353 -21.70 35.67 -7.24
N MET A 354 -21.76 34.66 -6.35
CA MET A 354 -20.62 34.22 -5.57
C MET A 354 -19.45 33.79 -6.46
N ASP A 355 -19.70 33.00 -7.50
CA ASP A 355 -18.65 32.53 -8.41
C ASP A 355 -18.04 33.71 -9.19
N LYS A 356 -18.87 34.67 -9.63
CA LYS A 356 -18.40 35.91 -10.28
C LYS A 356 -17.50 36.75 -9.36
N LEU A 357 -17.95 37.02 -8.11
CA LEU A 357 -17.18 37.79 -7.14
C LEU A 357 -15.87 37.10 -6.76
N LYS A 358 -15.88 35.77 -6.61
CA LYS A 358 -14.68 34.98 -6.37
C LYS A 358 -13.71 35.08 -7.55
N THR A 359 -14.21 34.96 -8.79
CA THR A 359 -13.40 35.14 -9.99
C THR A 359 -12.73 36.52 -10.01
N GLN A 360 -13.50 37.60 -9.73
CA GLN A 360 -12.96 38.95 -9.62
C GLN A 360 -11.91 39.10 -8.52
N ALA A 361 -12.16 38.49 -7.33
CA ALA A 361 -11.24 38.58 -6.22
C ALA A 361 -9.86 37.92 -6.49
N ILE A 362 -9.82 36.93 -7.38
CA ILE A 362 -8.58 36.23 -7.72
C ILE A 362 -7.93 36.70 -9.03
N SER A 363 -8.64 37.51 -9.86
CA SER A 363 -8.15 37.91 -11.19
C SER A 363 -6.76 38.53 -11.16
N ALA A 364 -6.50 39.41 -10.19
CA ALA A 364 -5.21 40.10 -10.06
C ALA A 364 -4.00 39.16 -9.85
N LEU A 365 -4.23 37.89 -9.47
CA LEU A 365 -3.15 36.91 -9.37
C LEU A 365 -2.68 36.36 -10.73
N PHE A 366 -3.42 36.66 -11.81
CA PHE A 366 -3.23 36.06 -13.15
C PHE A 366 -3.11 37.13 -14.25
N GLU A 367 -3.05 38.41 -13.88
CA GLU A 367 -2.85 39.56 -14.78
C GLU A 367 -1.35 39.86 -14.88
N ASP A 368 -0.60 39.05 -15.66
CA ASP A 368 0.77 39.36 -16.09
C ASP A 368 0.90 39.29 -17.61
#